data_82d1091d9b8aa85977626ff7f2b1b2eb
#
_entry.id   82d1091d9b8aa85977626ff7f2b1b2eb
#
_cell.length_a   1.000
_cell.length_b   1.000
_cell.length_c   1.000
_cell.angle_alpha   90.00
_cell.angle_beta   90.00
_cell.angle_gamma   90.00
#
_symmetry.space_group_name_H-M   'P 1'
#
loop_
_entity.id
_entity.type
_entity.pdbx_description
1 polymer ?
#
loop_
_entity_poly.entity_id
_entity_poly.type
_entity_poly.pdbx_seq_one_letter_code
_entity_poly.pdbx_strand_id
1 'polypeptide(L)'
;MKKEAIGAFFATLKAANPMPVTELEYTSVFELLTAVLLSAQATDISVNKATRRLFSVASSPQAILDLGLDGLERHIRTIGLFRSKAKHLMQTCQMLVELHSGQVPRTREALEALPGVGRKTANVVLNSAFGEATMAVDTHIFRMGNRTGLAPGKTPLEVELKLLRRIPPEYLVDAHHWLILHGRYVCVARTPRCWECAVAPYCDYKPKTPLPT
;
A
#
# COMPACT_ATOMS: atom_id res chain seq x y z
N MET A 1 -4.16 16.47 -16.36
CA MET A 1 -4.24 15.39 -17.37
C MET A 1 -5.64 15.37 -17.96
N LYS A 2 -5.78 15.37 -19.28
CA LYS A 2 -7.06 15.27 -19.98
C LYS A 2 -7.65 13.85 -19.83
N LYS A 3 -8.99 13.73 -19.88
CA LYS A 3 -9.70 12.46 -19.66
C LYS A 3 -9.27 11.39 -20.68
N GLU A 4 -9.12 11.78 -21.93
CA GLU A 4 -8.74 10.89 -23.04
C GLU A 4 -7.32 10.29 -22.86
N ALA A 5 -6.43 11.01 -22.18
CA ALA A 5 -5.07 10.57 -21.91
C ALA A 5 -4.97 9.55 -20.77
N ILE A 6 -5.99 9.43 -19.91
CA ILE A 6 -5.94 8.56 -18.74
C ILE A 6 -5.93 7.08 -19.14
N GLY A 7 -6.76 6.70 -20.09
CA GLY A 7 -6.78 5.33 -20.61
C GLY A 7 -5.41 4.92 -21.19
N ALA A 8 -4.81 5.78 -22.02
CA ALA A 8 -3.48 5.53 -22.59
C ALA A 8 -2.37 5.50 -21.52
N PHE A 9 -2.47 6.35 -20.49
CA PHE A 9 -1.56 6.33 -19.33
C PHE A 9 -1.55 4.96 -18.64
N PHE A 10 -2.74 4.42 -18.31
CA PHE A 10 -2.84 3.12 -17.63
C PHE A 10 -2.55 1.95 -18.58
N ALA A 11 -2.95 2.02 -19.84
CA ALA A 11 -2.56 1.02 -20.83
C ALA A 11 -1.04 0.89 -20.95
N THR A 12 -0.31 2.02 -20.92
CA THR A 12 1.17 2.03 -20.95
C THR A 12 1.76 1.41 -19.68
N LEU A 13 1.22 1.72 -18.49
CA LEU A 13 1.67 1.11 -17.23
C LEU A 13 1.41 -0.41 -17.23
N LYS A 14 0.24 -0.85 -17.72
CA LYS A 14 -0.11 -2.26 -17.86
C LYS A 14 0.81 -2.98 -18.83
N ALA A 15 1.13 -2.38 -19.96
CA ALA A 15 2.07 -2.97 -20.93
C ALA A 15 3.48 -3.14 -20.35
N ALA A 16 3.93 -2.19 -19.51
CA ALA A 16 5.24 -2.26 -18.86
C ALA A 16 5.29 -3.25 -17.68
N ASN A 17 4.18 -3.45 -16.97
CA ASN A 17 4.05 -4.39 -15.86
C ASN A 17 2.63 -4.97 -15.84
N PRO A 18 2.38 -6.09 -16.54
CA PRO A 18 1.04 -6.67 -16.64
C PRO A 18 0.43 -7.18 -15.33
N MET A 19 1.26 -7.56 -14.36
CA MET A 19 0.86 -8.13 -13.08
C MET A 19 1.56 -7.39 -11.92
N PRO A 20 1.14 -6.16 -11.59
CA PRO A 20 1.75 -5.41 -10.52
C PRO A 20 1.33 -5.97 -9.15
N VAL A 21 2.31 -6.18 -8.28
CA VAL A 21 2.08 -6.71 -6.94
C VAL A 21 2.76 -5.84 -5.88
N THR A 22 2.34 -6.00 -4.63
CA THR A 22 3.04 -5.38 -3.50
C THR A 22 4.44 -5.98 -3.31
N GLU A 23 5.36 -5.20 -2.76
CA GLU A 23 6.70 -5.67 -2.38
C GLU A 23 6.74 -6.31 -0.97
N LEU A 24 5.61 -6.29 -0.24
CA LEU A 24 5.48 -7.01 1.02
C LEU A 24 5.31 -8.51 0.77
N GLU A 25 5.97 -9.33 1.57
CA GLU A 25 5.91 -10.78 1.49
C GLU A 25 4.86 -11.33 2.46
N TYR A 26 3.96 -12.15 1.94
CA TYR A 26 2.90 -12.81 2.72
C TYR A 26 2.39 -14.05 1.99
N THR A 27 1.80 -14.97 2.75
CA THR A 27 1.16 -16.19 2.24
C THR A 27 -0.32 -16.27 2.61
N SER A 28 -0.79 -15.42 3.53
CA SER A 28 -2.17 -15.36 3.97
C SER A 28 -2.67 -13.92 4.11
N VAL A 29 -3.98 -13.72 4.16
CA VAL A 29 -4.59 -12.40 4.38
C VAL A 29 -4.18 -11.81 5.73
N PHE A 30 -4.05 -12.66 6.76
CA PHE A 30 -3.57 -12.23 8.07
C PHE A 30 -2.12 -11.76 8.04
N GLU A 31 -1.25 -12.47 7.34
CA GLU A 31 0.14 -12.05 7.14
C GLU A 31 0.24 -10.73 6.41
N LEU A 32 -0.59 -10.52 5.37
CA LEU A 32 -0.68 -9.23 4.67
C LEU A 32 -1.10 -8.11 5.62
N LEU A 33 -2.20 -8.28 6.37
CA LEU A 33 -2.66 -7.28 7.35
C LEU A 33 -1.55 -6.94 8.35
N THR A 34 -0.88 -7.96 8.89
CA THR A 34 0.24 -7.79 9.81
C THR A 34 1.41 -7.02 9.17
N ALA A 35 1.82 -7.41 7.97
CA ALA A 35 2.90 -6.73 7.24
C ALA A 35 2.56 -5.27 6.95
N VAL A 36 1.33 -4.97 6.50
CA VAL A 36 0.88 -3.60 6.23
C VAL A 36 0.81 -2.76 7.52
N LEU A 37 0.33 -3.32 8.63
CA LEU A 37 0.32 -2.64 9.93
C LEU A 37 1.75 -2.31 10.38
N LEU A 38 2.68 -3.26 10.22
CA LEU A 38 4.08 -3.06 10.56
C LEU A 38 4.82 -2.11 9.60
N SER A 39 4.32 -1.89 8.39
CA SER A 39 4.96 -1.02 7.38
C SER A 39 4.79 0.48 7.63
N ALA A 40 3.93 0.89 8.56
CA ALA A 40 3.78 2.32 8.91
C ALA A 40 5.14 2.93 9.31
N GLN A 41 5.61 3.94 8.56
CA GLN A 41 6.92 4.59 8.75
C GLN A 41 8.12 3.60 8.75
N ALA A 42 8.02 2.52 7.97
CA ALA A 42 9.11 1.55 7.77
C ALA A 42 9.23 1.19 6.29
N THR A 43 10.39 0.70 5.87
CA THR A 43 10.59 0.22 4.50
C THR A 43 10.10 -1.22 4.36
N ASP A 44 9.57 -1.60 3.19
CA ASP A 44 9.12 -2.97 2.94
C ASP A 44 10.25 -3.99 3.16
N ILE A 45 11.49 -3.65 2.81
CA ILE A 45 12.67 -4.48 3.08
C ILE A 45 12.84 -4.78 4.58
N SER A 46 12.71 -3.74 5.43
CA SER A 46 12.85 -3.92 6.89
C SER A 46 11.68 -4.73 7.48
N VAL A 47 10.48 -4.53 6.95
CA VAL A 47 9.28 -5.27 7.32
C VAL A 47 9.45 -6.74 6.93
N ASN A 48 9.76 -7.05 5.68
CA ASN A 48 9.94 -8.41 5.19
C ASN A 48 11.00 -9.17 6.00
N LYS A 49 12.12 -8.51 6.35
CA LYS A 49 13.16 -9.11 7.20
C LYS A 49 12.64 -9.52 8.58
N ALA A 50 11.76 -8.72 9.17
CA ALA A 50 11.18 -9.02 10.50
C ALA A 50 10.03 -10.03 10.39
N THR A 51 9.15 -9.89 9.40
CA THR A 51 7.98 -10.76 9.22
C THR A 51 8.35 -12.18 8.81
N ARG A 52 9.39 -12.41 8.00
CA ARG A 52 9.91 -13.76 7.72
C ARG A 52 10.22 -14.53 9.00
N ARG A 53 10.84 -13.87 10.01
CA ARG A 53 11.14 -14.48 11.32
C ARG A 53 9.90 -14.66 12.17
N LEU A 54 8.98 -13.69 12.12
CA LEU A 54 7.74 -13.74 12.88
C LEU A 54 6.84 -14.85 12.33
N PHE A 55 6.59 -14.87 11.03
CA PHE A 55 5.67 -15.82 10.40
C PHE A 55 6.16 -17.27 10.42
N SER A 56 7.48 -17.51 10.55
CA SER A 56 7.99 -18.87 10.75
C SER A 56 7.59 -19.48 12.09
N VAL A 57 7.15 -18.67 13.07
CA VAL A 57 6.75 -19.14 14.41
C VAL A 57 5.30 -18.77 14.76
N ALA A 58 4.76 -17.70 14.17
CA ALA A 58 3.42 -17.20 14.48
C ALA A 58 2.80 -16.55 13.23
N SER A 59 2.03 -17.33 12.46
CA SER A 59 1.38 -16.94 11.19
C SER A 59 -0.14 -16.82 11.27
N SER A 60 -0.72 -16.85 12.49
CA SER A 60 -2.14 -16.68 12.75
C SER A 60 -2.38 -15.74 13.93
N PRO A 61 -3.60 -15.14 14.06
CA PRO A 61 -3.93 -14.31 15.22
C PRO A 61 -3.69 -15.01 16.55
N GLN A 62 -4.12 -16.26 16.68
CA GLN A 62 -3.94 -17.03 17.91
C GLN A 62 -2.46 -17.26 18.22
N ALA A 63 -1.65 -17.64 17.21
CA ALA A 63 -0.22 -17.85 17.40
C ALA A 63 0.53 -16.58 17.84
N ILE A 64 0.11 -15.39 17.37
CA ILE A 64 0.63 -14.11 17.84
C ILE A 64 0.26 -13.87 19.31
N LEU A 65 -0.97 -14.19 19.72
CA LEU A 65 -1.40 -14.06 21.11
C LEU A 65 -0.62 -15.00 22.02
N ASP A 66 -0.42 -16.27 21.59
CA ASP A 66 0.34 -17.28 22.33
C ASP A 66 1.81 -16.89 22.50
N LEU A 67 2.39 -16.16 21.53
CA LEU A 67 3.75 -15.64 21.60
C LEU A 67 3.91 -14.57 22.70
N GLY A 68 2.83 -13.88 23.02
CA GLY A 68 2.78 -12.79 23.98
C GLY A 68 3.47 -11.51 23.49
N LEU A 69 3.24 -10.41 24.23
CA LEU A 69 3.77 -9.09 23.84
C LEU A 69 5.30 -9.08 23.74
N ASP A 70 5.98 -9.60 24.76
CA ASP A 70 7.46 -9.63 24.80
C ASP A 70 8.04 -10.52 23.68
N GLY A 71 7.37 -11.64 23.37
CA GLY A 71 7.74 -12.51 22.27
C GLY A 71 7.62 -11.79 20.93
N LEU A 72 6.49 -11.14 20.70
CA LEU A 72 6.25 -10.34 19.48
C LEU A 72 7.28 -9.20 19.35
N GLU A 73 7.52 -8.43 20.42
CA GLU A 73 8.51 -7.33 20.41
C GLU A 73 9.90 -7.81 20.01
N ARG A 74 10.35 -8.97 20.49
CA ARG A 74 11.65 -9.56 20.11
C ARG A 74 11.76 -9.78 18.59
N HIS A 75 10.70 -10.23 17.94
CA HIS A 75 10.70 -10.48 16.49
C HIS A 75 10.70 -9.21 15.64
N ILE A 76 10.00 -8.14 16.09
CA ILE A 76 9.83 -6.92 15.32
C ILE A 76 10.68 -5.73 15.79
N ARG A 77 11.57 -5.90 16.75
CA ARG A 77 12.38 -4.82 17.37
C ARG A 77 13.24 -4.03 16.39
N THR A 78 13.50 -4.56 15.19
CA THR A 78 14.24 -3.87 14.13
C THR A 78 13.40 -2.88 13.34
N ILE A 79 12.08 -2.87 13.55
CA ILE A 79 11.14 -1.97 12.90
C ILE A 79 10.95 -0.72 13.79
N GLY A 80 10.95 0.47 13.18
CA GLY A 80 10.66 1.71 13.91
C GLY A 80 9.29 1.66 14.61
N LEU A 81 9.19 2.24 15.81
CA LEU A 81 7.98 2.26 16.63
C LEU A 81 7.46 0.86 17.03
N PHE A 82 8.34 -0.14 17.10
CA PHE A 82 7.98 -1.54 17.30
C PHE A 82 7.10 -1.80 18.52
N ARG A 83 7.31 -1.10 19.65
CA ARG A 83 6.50 -1.27 20.87
C ARG A 83 5.04 -0.89 20.66
N SER A 84 4.79 0.26 20.02
CA SER A 84 3.42 0.68 19.69
C SER A 84 2.78 -0.25 18.67
N LYS A 85 3.54 -0.69 17.65
CA LYS A 85 3.07 -1.63 16.64
C LYS A 85 2.77 -3.00 17.24
N ALA A 86 3.61 -3.50 18.18
CA ALA A 86 3.35 -4.74 18.89
C ALA A 86 2.04 -4.68 19.68
N LYS A 87 1.82 -3.59 20.43
CA LYS A 87 0.56 -3.39 21.17
C LYS A 87 -0.66 -3.38 20.26
N HIS A 88 -0.61 -2.63 19.15
CA HIS A 88 -1.70 -2.61 18.19
C HIS A 88 -1.94 -3.98 17.55
N LEU A 89 -0.88 -4.70 17.17
CA LEU A 89 -1.01 -6.03 16.58
C LEU A 89 -1.60 -7.04 17.58
N MET A 90 -1.17 -7.03 18.85
CA MET A 90 -1.78 -7.85 19.90
C MET A 90 -3.27 -7.59 20.06
N GLN A 91 -3.66 -6.31 20.15
CA GLN A 91 -5.09 -5.92 20.25
C GLN A 91 -5.87 -6.31 19.00
N THR A 92 -5.28 -6.12 17.81
CA THR A 92 -5.88 -6.56 16.53
C THR A 92 -6.08 -8.07 16.53
N CYS A 93 -5.09 -8.87 16.94
CA CYS A 93 -5.23 -10.33 17.03
C CYS A 93 -6.33 -10.75 18.01
N GLN A 94 -6.41 -10.08 19.16
CA GLN A 94 -7.48 -10.34 20.15
C GLN A 94 -8.87 -10.10 19.52
N MET A 95 -9.08 -8.94 18.85
CA MET A 95 -10.34 -8.64 18.19
C MET A 95 -10.65 -9.60 17.04
N LEU A 96 -9.64 -10.01 16.26
CA LEU A 96 -9.84 -10.99 15.20
C LEU A 96 -10.33 -12.34 15.75
N VAL A 97 -9.78 -12.80 16.86
CA VAL A 97 -10.20 -14.06 17.51
C VAL A 97 -11.61 -13.91 18.10
N GLU A 98 -11.87 -12.85 18.85
CA GLU A 98 -13.13 -12.67 19.58
C GLU A 98 -14.32 -12.33 18.67
N LEU A 99 -14.12 -11.45 17.67
CA LEU A 99 -15.21 -10.88 16.87
C LEU A 99 -15.28 -11.41 15.44
N HIS A 100 -14.20 -12.03 14.94
CA HIS A 100 -14.08 -12.43 13.55
C HIS A 100 -13.64 -13.90 13.36
N SER A 101 -13.72 -14.74 14.42
CA SER A 101 -13.32 -16.15 14.38
C SER A 101 -11.91 -16.38 13.81
N GLY A 102 -10.98 -15.47 14.13
CA GLY A 102 -9.59 -15.51 13.65
C GLY A 102 -9.41 -15.09 12.17
N GLN A 103 -10.44 -14.61 11.51
CA GLN A 103 -10.38 -14.20 10.10
C GLN A 103 -10.25 -12.68 9.98
N VAL A 104 -9.58 -12.24 8.90
CA VAL A 104 -9.52 -10.80 8.56
C VAL A 104 -10.84 -10.38 7.90
N PRO A 105 -11.52 -9.36 8.43
CA PRO A 105 -12.79 -8.90 7.87
C PRO A 105 -12.63 -8.29 6.47
N ARG A 106 -13.71 -8.37 5.65
CA ARG A 106 -13.72 -7.94 4.26
C ARG A 106 -14.38 -6.58 4.03
N THR A 107 -14.70 -5.84 5.09
CA THR A 107 -15.28 -4.50 4.95
C THR A 107 -14.32 -3.45 5.49
N ARG A 108 -14.37 -2.25 4.91
CA ARG A 108 -13.52 -1.16 5.35
C ARG A 108 -13.81 -0.78 6.79
N GLU A 109 -15.08 -0.71 7.16
CA GLU A 109 -15.55 -0.34 8.49
C GLU A 109 -15.00 -1.30 9.55
N ALA A 110 -15.08 -2.61 9.29
CA ALA A 110 -14.57 -3.61 10.21
C ALA A 110 -13.03 -3.62 10.28
N LEU A 111 -12.34 -3.35 9.16
CA LEU A 111 -10.88 -3.20 9.14
C LEU A 111 -10.43 -1.94 9.89
N GLU A 112 -11.09 -0.79 9.68
CA GLU A 112 -10.76 0.47 10.37
C GLU A 112 -11.07 0.42 11.87
N ALA A 113 -11.94 -0.48 12.32
CA ALA A 113 -12.20 -0.72 13.74
C ALA A 113 -11.03 -1.43 14.44
N LEU A 114 -10.13 -2.09 13.70
CA LEU A 114 -8.98 -2.78 14.27
C LEU A 114 -7.89 -1.77 14.71
N PRO A 115 -7.29 -1.96 15.90
CA PRO A 115 -6.25 -1.08 16.40
C PRO A 115 -5.05 -0.93 15.46
N GLY A 116 -4.68 0.31 15.15
CA GLY A 116 -3.57 0.61 14.23
C GLY A 116 -3.91 0.47 12.75
N VAL A 117 -5.14 0.14 12.40
CA VAL A 117 -5.63 0.04 11.02
C VAL A 117 -6.42 1.30 10.67
N GLY A 118 -5.81 2.20 9.92
CA GLY A 118 -6.49 3.35 9.34
C GLY A 118 -6.94 3.10 7.91
N ARG A 119 -7.63 4.07 7.31
CA ARG A 119 -8.16 4.03 5.93
C ARG A 119 -7.14 3.53 4.89
N LYS A 120 -5.89 4.01 4.95
CA LYS A 120 -4.85 3.58 4.01
C LYS A 120 -4.56 2.08 4.15
N THR A 121 -4.41 1.59 5.38
CA THR A 121 -4.14 0.16 5.67
C THR A 121 -5.32 -0.70 5.22
N ALA A 122 -6.54 -0.31 5.56
CA ALA A 122 -7.76 -1.00 5.13
C ALA A 122 -7.84 -1.09 3.59
N ASN A 123 -7.60 0.01 2.88
CA ASN A 123 -7.60 0.03 1.42
C ASN A 123 -6.52 -0.89 0.80
N VAL A 124 -5.31 -0.98 1.39
CA VAL A 124 -4.28 -1.93 0.92
C VAL A 124 -4.75 -3.36 1.08
N VAL A 125 -5.30 -3.71 2.24
CA VAL A 125 -5.77 -5.09 2.51
C VAL A 125 -6.92 -5.45 1.57
N LEU A 126 -7.91 -4.58 1.41
CA LEU A 126 -9.05 -4.79 0.51
C LEU A 126 -8.59 -4.97 -0.95
N ASN A 127 -7.66 -4.15 -1.40
CA ASN A 127 -7.13 -4.26 -2.76
C ASN A 127 -6.31 -5.55 -2.95
N SER A 128 -5.25 -5.73 -2.12
CA SER A 128 -4.26 -6.77 -2.36
C SER A 128 -4.73 -8.18 -1.99
N ALA A 129 -5.60 -8.32 -0.96
CA ALA A 129 -6.08 -9.62 -0.52
C ALA A 129 -7.43 -10.02 -1.13
N PHE A 130 -8.29 -9.04 -1.39
CA PHE A 130 -9.66 -9.30 -1.82
C PHE A 130 -9.96 -8.83 -3.24
N GLY A 131 -8.98 -8.20 -3.93
CA GLY A 131 -9.14 -7.73 -5.31
C GLY A 131 -10.13 -6.58 -5.46
N GLU A 132 -10.41 -5.86 -4.37
CA GLU A 132 -11.32 -4.72 -4.42
C GLU A 132 -10.66 -3.49 -5.07
N ALA A 133 -11.44 -2.76 -5.84
CA ALA A 133 -11.01 -1.53 -6.51
C ALA A 133 -10.87 -0.37 -5.52
N THR A 134 -9.95 -0.50 -4.55
CA THR A 134 -9.61 0.55 -3.57
C THR A 134 -8.30 1.24 -3.90
N MET A 135 -8.10 2.45 -3.37
CA MET A 135 -6.89 3.24 -3.62
C MET A 135 -6.29 3.71 -2.28
N ALA A 136 -5.19 3.10 -1.89
CA ALA A 136 -4.50 3.46 -0.65
C ALA A 136 -3.49 4.60 -0.92
N VAL A 137 -3.93 5.84 -0.84
CA VAL A 137 -3.09 7.00 -1.15
C VAL A 137 -2.02 7.21 -0.08
N ASP A 138 -0.78 6.89 -0.44
CA ASP A 138 0.42 7.20 0.31
C ASP A 138 1.14 8.43 -0.27
N THR A 139 2.33 8.75 0.22
CA THR A 139 3.12 9.89 -0.27
C THR A 139 3.53 9.74 -1.75
N HIS A 140 3.70 8.52 -2.25
CA HIS A 140 4.04 8.26 -3.65
C HIS A 140 2.83 8.50 -4.56
N ILE A 141 1.68 7.92 -4.23
CA ILE A 141 0.44 8.09 -4.99
C ILE A 141 -0.06 9.54 -4.88
N PHE A 142 0.01 10.15 -3.70
CA PHE A 142 -0.33 11.57 -3.52
C PHE A 142 0.49 12.47 -4.45
N ARG A 143 1.81 12.26 -4.49
CA ARG A 143 2.70 12.98 -5.39
C ARG A 143 2.37 12.70 -6.85
N MET A 144 2.16 11.44 -7.21
CA MET A 144 1.80 11.04 -8.56
C MET A 144 0.51 11.72 -9.04
N GLY A 145 -0.56 11.63 -8.24
CA GLY A 145 -1.85 12.24 -8.56
C GLY A 145 -1.74 13.73 -8.86
N ASN A 146 -1.01 14.45 -8.01
CA ASN A 146 -0.80 15.90 -8.16
C ASN A 146 0.15 16.24 -9.31
N ARG A 147 1.34 15.60 -9.35
CA ARG A 147 2.39 15.94 -10.33
C ARG A 147 1.99 15.62 -11.76
N THR A 148 1.32 14.51 -11.98
CA THR A 148 0.90 14.10 -13.33
C THR A 148 -0.36 14.81 -13.82
N GLY A 149 -1.09 15.49 -12.92
CA GLY A 149 -2.41 16.03 -13.21
C GLY A 149 -3.51 14.95 -13.27
N LEU A 150 -3.18 13.70 -12.88
CA LEU A 150 -4.14 12.60 -12.88
C LEU A 150 -5.26 12.83 -11.87
N ALA A 151 -4.91 13.23 -10.64
CA ALA A 151 -5.87 13.50 -9.57
C ALA A 151 -5.35 14.60 -8.63
N PRO A 152 -5.30 15.88 -9.06
CA PRO A 152 -4.86 16.98 -8.20
C PRO A 152 -5.76 17.12 -6.97
N GLY A 153 -5.17 17.15 -5.77
CA GLY A 153 -5.91 17.31 -4.52
C GLY A 153 -5.00 17.80 -3.39
N LYS A 154 -5.60 18.43 -2.38
CA LYS A 154 -4.89 18.98 -1.21
C LYS A 154 -4.71 17.92 -0.11
N THR A 155 -5.57 16.92 -0.07
CA THR A 155 -5.55 15.86 0.93
C THR A 155 -5.49 14.47 0.26
N PRO A 156 -4.97 13.43 0.97
CA PRO A 156 -4.99 12.06 0.47
C PRO A 156 -6.40 11.59 0.08
N LEU A 157 -7.43 11.95 0.85
CA LEU A 157 -8.82 11.58 0.56
C LEU A 157 -9.33 12.21 -0.74
N GLU A 158 -9.03 13.49 -0.99
CA GLU A 158 -9.40 14.13 -2.26
C GLU A 158 -8.74 13.45 -3.45
N VAL A 159 -7.45 13.07 -3.31
CA VAL A 159 -6.72 12.34 -4.36
C VAL A 159 -7.32 10.95 -4.56
N GLU A 160 -7.61 10.21 -3.48
CA GLU A 160 -8.27 8.90 -3.52
C GLU A 160 -9.58 8.96 -4.31
N LEU A 161 -10.50 9.84 -3.89
CA LEU A 161 -11.83 9.95 -4.51
C LEU A 161 -11.75 10.37 -5.99
N LYS A 162 -10.78 11.23 -6.35
CA LYS A 162 -10.55 11.61 -7.75
C LYS A 162 -9.97 10.48 -8.56
N LEU A 163 -9.02 9.70 -8.02
CA LEU A 163 -8.47 8.53 -8.69
C LEU A 163 -9.56 7.51 -8.98
N LEU A 164 -10.34 7.12 -7.97
CA LEU A 164 -11.43 6.15 -8.12
C LEU A 164 -12.47 6.56 -9.17
N ARG A 165 -12.75 7.86 -9.31
CA ARG A 165 -13.69 8.39 -10.29
C ARG A 165 -13.13 8.51 -11.70
N ARG A 166 -11.82 8.74 -11.84
CA ARG A 166 -11.18 9.08 -13.12
C ARG A 166 -10.53 7.90 -13.82
N ILE A 167 -10.07 6.90 -13.06
CA ILE A 167 -9.43 5.72 -13.62
C ILE A 167 -10.49 4.83 -14.27
N PRO A 168 -10.28 4.38 -15.53
CA PRO A 168 -11.18 3.45 -16.17
C PRO A 168 -11.34 2.15 -15.35
N PRO A 169 -12.56 1.57 -15.26
CA PRO A 169 -12.84 0.43 -14.39
C PRO A 169 -11.92 -0.77 -14.58
N GLU A 170 -11.50 -1.03 -15.81
CA GLU A 170 -10.62 -2.14 -16.19
C GLU A 170 -9.19 -2.03 -15.63
N TYR A 171 -8.81 -0.86 -15.09
CA TYR A 171 -7.49 -0.62 -14.48
C TYR A 171 -7.55 -0.43 -12.97
N LEU A 172 -8.76 -0.23 -12.38
CA LEU A 172 -8.90 0.22 -10.99
C LEU A 172 -8.23 -0.70 -9.97
N VAL A 173 -8.33 -2.02 -10.13
CA VAL A 173 -7.76 -2.99 -9.18
C VAL A 173 -6.24 -2.87 -9.14
N ASP A 174 -5.61 -2.84 -10.31
CA ASP A 174 -4.14 -2.81 -10.43
C ASP A 174 -3.54 -1.41 -10.29
N ALA A 175 -4.37 -0.36 -10.44
CA ALA A 175 -3.93 1.03 -10.47
C ALA A 175 -3.15 1.44 -9.21
N HIS A 176 -3.54 0.92 -8.04
CA HIS A 176 -2.83 1.16 -6.80
C HIS A 176 -1.35 0.75 -6.91
N HIS A 177 -1.10 -0.48 -7.36
CA HIS A 177 0.26 -1.03 -7.46
C HIS A 177 1.08 -0.34 -8.55
N TRP A 178 0.50 -0.07 -9.74
CA TRP A 178 1.21 0.69 -10.77
C TRP A 178 1.62 2.08 -10.28
N LEU A 179 0.72 2.80 -9.63
CA LEU A 179 1.01 4.16 -9.17
C LEU A 179 2.05 4.18 -8.05
N ILE A 180 1.99 3.25 -7.10
CA ILE A 180 2.98 3.20 -6.01
C ILE A 180 4.37 2.83 -6.53
N LEU A 181 4.48 1.79 -7.37
CA LEU A 181 5.75 1.35 -7.96
C LEU A 181 6.35 2.44 -8.86
N HIS A 182 5.55 3.04 -9.74
CA HIS A 182 6.01 4.14 -10.58
C HIS A 182 6.45 5.37 -9.75
N GLY A 183 5.73 5.67 -8.68
CA GLY A 183 6.11 6.73 -7.75
C GLY A 183 7.38 6.45 -6.95
N ARG A 184 7.66 5.19 -6.64
CA ARG A 184 8.89 4.77 -5.94
C ARG A 184 10.12 4.84 -6.83
N TYR A 185 10.01 4.36 -8.07
CA TYR A 185 11.19 4.07 -8.90
C TYR A 185 11.41 5.04 -10.06
N VAL A 186 10.37 5.66 -10.59
CA VAL A 186 10.45 6.56 -11.75
C VAL A 186 10.11 8.00 -11.36
N CYS A 187 8.89 8.24 -10.89
CA CYS A 187 8.44 9.57 -10.50
C CYS A 187 8.85 9.91 -9.05
N VAL A 188 10.14 9.79 -8.75
CA VAL A 188 10.69 10.04 -7.40
C VAL A 188 10.53 11.49 -6.95
N ALA A 189 10.69 11.75 -5.63
CA ALA A 189 10.30 13.04 -5.05
C ALA A 189 11.12 14.23 -5.59
N ARG A 190 12.44 14.17 -5.48
CA ARG A 190 13.33 15.31 -5.80
C ARG A 190 13.58 15.45 -7.30
N THR A 191 14.09 14.40 -7.94
CA THR A 191 14.49 14.42 -9.36
C THR A 191 13.79 13.29 -10.09
N PRO A 192 12.52 13.48 -10.53
CA PRO A 192 11.80 12.43 -11.25
C PRO A 192 12.52 12.08 -12.56
N ARG A 193 12.62 10.79 -12.87
CA ARG A 193 13.31 10.27 -14.05
C ARG A 193 12.43 10.39 -15.30
N CYS A 194 12.12 11.65 -15.67
CA CYS A 194 11.22 11.91 -16.80
C CYS A 194 11.79 11.43 -18.14
N TRP A 195 13.12 11.33 -18.27
CA TRP A 195 13.80 10.87 -19.47
C TRP A 195 13.56 9.39 -19.80
N GLU A 196 13.25 8.56 -18.79
CA GLU A 196 12.94 7.12 -18.97
C GLU A 196 11.46 6.80 -18.66
N CYS A 197 10.64 7.81 -18.40
CA CYS A 197 9.26 7.63 -17.97
C CYS A 197 8.35 7.29 -19.15
N ALA A 198 7.89 6.05 -19.23
CA ALA A 198 7.00 5.58 -20.30
C ALA A 198 5.71 6.39 -20.42
N VAL A 199 5.20 6.95 -19.32
CA VAL A 199 3.97 7.74 -19.29
C VAL A 199 4.20 9.25 -19.38
N ALA A 200 5.43 9.69 -19.66
CA ALA A 200 5.78 11.12 -19.82
C ALA A 200 4.91 11.85 -20.86
N PRO A 201 4.51 11.24 -22.01
CA PRO A 201 3.67 11.90 -23.01
C PRO A 201 2.31 12.34 -22.48
N TYR A 202 1.76 11.64 -21.49
CA TYR A 202 0.42 11.91 -20.93
C TYR A 202 0.45 12.80 -19.69
N CYS A 203 1.65 13.09 -19.15
CA CYS A 203 1.85 13.75 -17.86
C CYS A 203 1.90 15.27 -17.99
N ASP A 204 1.14 16.00 -17.16
CA ASP A 204 1.09 17.47 -17.16
C ASP A 204 2.32 18.15 -16.51
N TYR A 205 3.18 17.40 -15.82
CA TYR A 205 4.37 17.95 -15.15
C TYR A 205 5.32 18.61 -16.15
N LYS A 206 5.67 19.87 -15.89
CA LYS A 206 6.60 20.66 -16.72
C LYS A 206 7.47 21.56 -15.84
N PRO A 207 8.74 21.85 -16.25
CA PRO A 207 9.46 21.14 -17.34
C PRO A 207 9.74 19.69 -16.98
N LYS A 208 9.88 18.81 -17.97
CA LYS A 208 10.34 17.43 -17.75
C LYS A 208 11.80 17.47 -17.31
N THR A 209 12.17 16.62 -16.35
CA THR A 209 13.56 16.48 -15.93
C THR A 209 14.39 15.87 -17.08
N PRO A 210 15.47 16.52 -17.51
CA PRO A 210 16.34 15.99 -18.56
C PRO A 210 17.16 14.80 -18.06
N LEU A 211 17.75 14.04 -19.00
CA LEU A 211 18.74 13.03 -18.68
C LEU A 211 19.91 13.69 -17.92
N PRO A 212 20.36 13.14 -16.79
CA PRO A 212 21.56 13.60 -16.12
C PRO A 212 22.78 13.52 -17.06
N THR A 213 23.54 14.62 -17.12
CA THR A 213 24.83 14.67 -17.83
C THR A 213 25.91 13.98 -17.04
#